data_a8368e2ceddbb533e743f95cd65da633
#
_entry.id   a8368e2ceddbb533e743f95cd65da633
#
_cell.length_a   1.000
_cell.length_b   1.000
_cell.length_c   1.000
_cell.angle_alpha   90.00
_cell.angle_beta   90.00
_cell.angle_gamma   90.00
#
_symmetry.space_group_name_H-M   'P 1'
#
loop_
_entity.id
_entity.type
_entity.pdbx_description
1 polymer ?
#
loop_
_entity_poly.entity_id
_entity_poly.type
_entity_poly.pdbx_seq_one_letter_code
_entity_poly.pdbx_strand_id
1 'polypeptide(L)'
;KCDWSSDVCSSDLASRAGTADGIARLAYDGTTLPLHADDLQRAQITTRDIDRGEFPHYLLKEISEAPGSFRKTLRGKLVERDGRLRVEVGHEALPDAVRARLADGSIRRVLVIGQGTAAVAGQSLATALTDIAPGRLVATALPATELSGFGLVDDMADTLVVAISQSGTTTDTNRTVDLVRSRGAAVIAIVNRRNSDLTDRSDGVLYTSDGRDVEMSVASTKAFYAQIAAGFLLAFAVAEAAGVDVGAHAALLAALRSLPGFMEQVLARRAEIAPIE
;
A
#
# COMPACT_ATOMS: atom_id res chain seq x y z
N LYS A 1 14.69 14.57 -11.30
CA LYS A 1 13.83 13.39 -11.37
C LYS A 1 12.83 13.65 -12.49
N CYS A 2 12.77 12.79 -13.50
CA CYS A 2 11.78 12.91 -14.56
C CYS A 2 10.50 12.22 -14.12
N ASP A 3 9.40 12.92 -14.18
CA ASP A 3 8.07 12.36 -13.99
C ASP A 3 7.51 12.03 -15.38
N TRP A 4 7.40 10.73 -15.66
CA TRP A 4 6.90 10.24 -16.94
C TRP A 4 5.37 10.38 -17.09
N SER A 5 4.67 10.74 -16.02
CA SER A 5 3.21 10.94 -16.04
C SER A 5 2.81 12.39 -16.33
N SER A 6 3.72 13.30 -16.10
CA SER A 6 3.57 14.72 -16.44
C SER A 6 4.72 15.10 -17.38
N ASP A 7 4.47 15.77 -18.48
CA ASP A 7 5.47 16.22 -19.46
C ASP A 7 6.53 17.18 -18.86
N VAL A 8 7.07 16.82 -17.67
CA VAL A 8 7.96 17.66 -16.86
C VAL A 8 9.17 16.88 -16.38
N CYS A 9 10.35 17.43 -16.54
CA CYS A 9 11.60 16.97 -15.96
C CYS A 9 12.12 17.97 -14.92
N SER A 10 12.53 17.49 -13.74
CA SER A 10 13.17 18.29 -12.69
C SER A 10 14.60 17.83 -12.47
N SER A 11 15.55 18.75 -12.36
CA SER A 11 16.95 18.45 -12.06
C SER A 11 17.53 19.45 -11.06
N ASP A 12 18.45 18.97 -10.21
CA ASP A 12 19.20 19.81 -9.29
C ASP A 12 20.40 20.46 -10.00
N LEU A 13 20.57 21.75 -9.78
CA LEU A 13 21.77 22.45 -10.21
C LEU A 13 22.83 22.30 -9.12
N ALA A 14 23.96 21.66 -9.45
CA ALA A 14 25.03 21.30 -8.51
C ALA A 14 25.54 22.47 -7.65
N SER A 15 25.58 23.68 -8.20
CA SER A 15 26.04 24.90 -7.52
C SER A 15 25.05 25.45 -6.48
N ARG A 16 23.80 24.97 -6.46
CA ARG A 16 22.72 25.42 -5.58
C ARG A 16 21.95 24.26 -4.93
N ALA A 17 22.58 23.10 -4.88
CA ALA A 17 21.96 21.90 -4.30
C ALA A 17 21.42 22.18 -2.88
N GLY A 18 20.20 21.74 -2.62
CA GLY A 18 19.52 21.90 -1.33
C GLY A 18 18.71 23.20 -1.18
N THR A 19 18.66 24.07 -2.20
CA THR A 19 17.80 25.26 -2.21
C THR A 19 16.76 25.17 -3.33
N ALA A 20 15.63 25.88 -3.18
CA ALA A 20 14.59 25.95 -4.22
C ALA A 20 15.16 26.50 -5.55
N ASP A 21 16.05 27.49 -5.46
CA ASP A 21 16.73 28.07 -6.63
C ASP A 21 17.70 27.11 -7.33
N GLY A 22 17.99 25.98 -6.71
CA GLY A 22 18.82 24.92 -7.28
C GLY A 22 18.02 23.92 -8.13
N ILE A 23 16.67 24.05 -8.20
CA ILE A 23 15.81 23.13 -8.93
C ILE A 23 15.34 23.79 -10.22
N ALA A 24 15.67 23.18 -11.36
CA ALA A 24 15.14 23.59 -12.66
C ALA A 24 14.04 22.61 -13.10
N ARG A 25 12.87 23.14 -13.49
CA ARG A 25 11.77 22.38 -14.10
C ARG A 25 11.67 22.77 -15.56
N LEU A 26 11.71 21.75 -16.41
CA LEU A 26 11.64 21.93 -17.86
C LEU A 26 10.51 21.05 -18.41
N ALA A 27 9.67 21.60 -19.25
CA ALA A 27 8.79 20.81 -20.10
C ALA A 27 9.62 20.09 -21.20
N TYR A 28 9.04 19.06 -21.82
CA TYR A 28 9.74 18.30 -22.86
C TYR A 28 10.08 19.11 -24.10
N ASP A 29 9.40 20.24 -24.33
CA ASP A 29 9.72 21.20 -25.40
C ASP A 29 10.86 22.17 -25.02
N GLY A 30 11.42 22.04 -23.81
CA GLY A 30 12.48 22.91 -23.28
C GLY A 30 12.00 24.17 -22.59
N THR A 31 10.68 24.39 -22.46
CA THR A 31 10.12 25.54 -21.75
C THR A 31 10.43 25.44 -20.26
N THR A 32 10.97 26.51 -19.67
CA THR A 32 11.19 26.58 -18.21
C THR A 32 9.86 26.76 -17.48
N LEU A 33 9.57 25.89 -16.53
CA LEU A 33 8.38 25.94 -15.70
C LEU A 33 8.70 26.58 -14.34
N PRO A 34 7.85 27.49 -13.83
CA PRO A 34 8.07 28.07 -12.51
C PRO A 34 7.96 27.01 -11.42
N LEU A 35 8.77 27.16 -10.37
CA LEU A 35 8.68 26.38 -9.14
C LEU A 35 7.96 27.22 -8.08
N HIS A 36 6.86 26.72 -7.58
CA HIS A 36 6.10 27.33 -6.49
C HIS A 36 6.41 26.66 -5.16
N ALA A 37 6.21 27.36 -4.04
CA ALA A 37 6.45 26.80 -2.71
C ALA A 37 5.63 25.52 -2.44
N ASP A 38 4.43 25.44 -2.99
CA ASP A 38 3.53 24.30 -2.87
C ASP A 38 4.01 23.05 -3.66
N ASP A 39 4.90 23.24 -4.63
CA ASP A 39 5.54 22.16 -5.37
C ASP A 39 6.65 21.46 -4.54
N LEU A 40 7.07 22.09 -3.44
CA LEU A 40 8.17 21.60 -2.61
C LEU A 40 7.64 20.72 -1.49
N GLN A 41 7.90 19.42 -1.59
CA GLN A 41 7.59 18.47 -0.52
C GLN A 41 8.86 18.12 0.27
N ARG A 42 8.78 18.13 1.60
CA ARG A 42 9.84 17.62 2.46
C ARG A 42 9.80 16.11 2.49
N ALA A 43 10.93 15.48 2.14
CA ALA A 43 11.10 14.06 2.38
C ALA A 43 11.03 13.78 3.89
N GLN A 44 10.18 12.82 4.30
CA GLN A 44 10.07 12.37 5.69
C GLN A 44 11.05 11.23 6.02
N ILE A 45 11.96 10.93 5.10
CA ILE A 45 12.98 9.90 5.22
C ILE A 45 14.25 10.56 5.76
N THR A 46 14.83 9.97 6.80
CA THR A 46 16.11 10.39 7.36
C THR A 46 17.23 9.48 6.90
N THR A 47 18.48 9.94 6.97
CA THR A 47 19.67 9.12 6.67
C THR A 47 19.70 7.83 7.52
N ARG A 48 19.15 7.88 8.74
CA ARG A 48 19.05 6.72 9.62
C ARG A 48 18.11 5.63 9.06
N ASP A 49 17.08 6.01 8.34
CA ASP A 49 16.12 5.07 7.75
C ASP A 49 16.72 4.28 6.58
N ILE A 50 17.72 4.88 5.90
CA ILE A 50 18.43 4.27 4.77
C ILE A 50 19.82 3.73 5.15
N ASP A 51 20.21 3.79 6.42
CA ASP A 51 21.49 3.24 6.87
C ASP A 51 21.45 1.72 6.85
N ARG A 52 22.44 1.11 6.20
CA ARG A 52 22.59 -0.36 6.17
C ARG A 52 23.01 -0.93 7.53
N GLY A 53 23.67 -0.13 8.36
CA GLY A 53 24.27 -0.59 9.60
C GLY A 53 25.36 -1.64 9.37
N GLU A 54 25.46 -2.60 10.26
CA GLU A 54 26.46 -3.68 10.19
C GLU A 54 26.10 -4.86 9.25
N PHE A 55 24.95 -4.77 8.57
CA PHE A 55 24.55 -5.83 7.65
C PHE A 55 25.43 -5.83 6.39
N PRO A 56 25.78 -7.01 5.84
CA PRO A 56 26.59 -7.11 4.63
C PRO A 56 25.88 -6.52 3.40
N HIS A 57 24.55 -6.59 3.36
CA HIS A 57 23.71 -6.02 2.28
C HIS A 57 22.30 -5.69 2.79
N TYR A 58 21.60 -4.81 2.07
CA TYR A 58 20.26 -4.34 2.44
C TYR A 58 19.22 -5.46 2.51
N LEU A 59 19.27 -6.44 1.61
CA LEU A 59 18.32 -7.55 1.59
C LEU A 59 18.28 -8.29 2.94
N LEU A 60 19.44 -8.62 3.51
CA LEU A 60 19.49 -9.29 4.82
C LEU A 60 18.97 -8.42 5.94
N LYS A 61 19.30 -7.11 5.91
CA LYS A 61 18.74 -6.14 6.85
C LYS A 61 17.22 -6.14 6.79
N GLU A 62 16.66 -6.00 5.60
CA GLU A 62 15.23 -5.87 5.37
C GLU A 62 14.45 -7.14 5.69
N ILE A 63 15.02 -8.32 5.40
CA ILE A 63 14.48 -9.60 5.86
C ILE A 63 14.43 -9.63 7.40
N SER A 64 15.50 -9.18 8.06
CA SER A 64 15.58 -9.17 9.52
C SER A 64 14.61 -8.16 10.17
N GLU A 65 14.25 -7.11 9.46
CA GLU A 65 13.29 -6.09 9.89
C GLU A 65 11.82 -6.47 9.66
N ALA A 66 11.55 -7.49 8.85
CA ALA A 66 10.20 -7.87 8.44
C ALA A 66 9.22 -8.11 9.61
N PRO A 67 9.57 -8.78 10.72
CA PRO A 67 8.70 -8.94 11.88
C PRO A 67 8.32 -7.59 12.52
N GLY A 68 9.29 -6.68 12.60
CA GLY A 68 9.09 -5.32 13.12
C GLY A 68 8.16 -4.49 12.23
N SER A 69 8.35 -4.56 10.93
CA SER A 69 7.51 -3.90 9.92
C SER A 69 6.06 -4.39 9.98
N PHE A 70 5.88 -5.70 10.12
CA PHE A 70 4.57 -6.32 10.29
C PHE A 70 3.87 -5.81 11.57
N ARG A 71 4.55 -5.82 12.73
CA ARG A 71 4.00 -5.28 13.99
C ARG A 71 3.60 -3.81 13.88
N LYS A 72 4.44 -2.98 13.27
CA LYS A 72 4.11 -1.56 13.03
C LYS A 72 2.85 -1.40 12.19
N THR A 73 2.66 -2.26 11.18
CA THR A 73 1.47 -2.22 10.33
C THR A 73 0.19 -2.54 11.11
N LEU A 74 0.25 -3.47 12.06
CA LEU A 74 -0.89 -3.84 12.92
C LEU A 74 -1.17 -2.82 14.02
N ARG A 75 -0.15 -2.08 14.44
CA ARG A 75 -0.21 -1.20 15.61
C ARG A 75 -1.33 -0.15 15.48
N GLY A 76 -2.20 -0.08 16.50
CA GLY A 76 -3.32 0.84 16.55
C GLY A 76 -4.47 0.51 15.59
N LYS A 77 -4.33 -0.55 14.78
CA LYS A 77 -5.35 -1.00 13.82
C LYS A 77 -5.91 -2.37 14.17
N LEU A 78 -5.12 -3.21 14.81
CA LEU A 78 -5.57 -4.45 15.44
C LEU A 78 -5.60 -4.22 16.95
N VAL A 79 -6.78 -4.03 17.49
CA VAL A 79 -7.01 -3.63 18.89
C VAL A 79 -7.79 -4.70 19.66
N GLU A 80 -7.67 -4.68 20.97
CA GLU A 80 -8.48 -5.52 21.85
C GLU A 80 -9.54 -4.67 22.55
N ARG A 81 -10.80 -5.02 22.37
CA ARG A 81 -11.96 -4.39 23.01
C ARG A 81 -12.82 -5.47 23.63
N ASP A 82 -13.15 -5.32 24.91
CA ASP A 82 -13.99 -6.26 25.65
C ASP A 82 -13.53 -7.72 25.54
N GLY A 83 -12.19 -7.94 25.58
CA GLY A 83 -11.57 -9.26 25.47
C GLY A 83 -11.62 -9.87 24.05
N ARG A 84 -11.99 -9.10 23.03
CA ARG A 84 -12.02 -9.53 21.62
C ARG A 84 -11.12 -8.68 20.75
N LEU A 85 -10.45 -9.34 19.81
CA LEU A 85 -9.69 -8.64 18.78
C LEU A 85 -10.65 -8.05 17.75
N ARG A 86 -10.40 -6.80 17.38
CA ARG A 86 -11.12 -6.06 16.33
C ARG A 86 -10.17 -5.30 15.44
N VAL A 87 -10.62 -5.01 14.25
CA VAL A 87 -9.91 -4.14 13.32
C VAL A 87 -10.52 -2.74 13.36
N GLU A 88 -9.70 -1.75 13.67
CA GLU A 88 -10.07 -0.33 13.67
C GLU A 88 -9.17 0.42 12.70
N VAL A 89 -9.59 0.55 11.44
CA VAL A 89 -8.96 1.46 10.48
C VAL A 89 -9.72 2.78 10.50
N GLY A 90 -9.01 3.88 10.65
CA GLY A 90 -9.61 5.23 10.69
C GLY A 90 -10.27 5.62 9.36
N HIS A 91 -11.00 6.77 9.38
CA HIS A 91 -11.63 7.30 8.16
C HIS A 91 -10.62 7.72 7.10
N GLU A 92 -9.38 7.96 7.48
CA GLU A 92 -8.30 8.19 6.51
C GLU A 92 -8.02 6.95 5.64
N ALA A 93 -8.22 5.74 6.19
CA ALA A 93 -8.01 4.50 5.46
C ALA A 93 -9.28 3.97 4.78
N LEU A 94 -10.43 4.12 5.44
CA LEU A 94 -11.73 3.74 4.87
C LEU A 94 -12.73 4.87 5.13
N PRO A 95 -12.87 5.83 4.20
CA PRO A 95 -13.73 7.01 4.34
C PRO A 95 -15.20 6.68 4.52
N ASP A 96 -15.93 7.53 5.23
CA ASP A 96 -17.35 7.35 5.52
C ASP A 96 -18.21 7.23 4.25
N ALA A 97 -17.86 7.93 3.18
CA ALA A 97 -18.54 7.83 1.90
C ALA A 97 -18.38 6.41 1.29
N VAL A 98 -17.21 5.78 1.41
CA VAL A 98 -16.97 4.42 0.94
C VAL A 98 -17.69 3.42 1.86
N ARG A 99 -17.65 3.63 3.19
CA ARG A 99 -18.40 2.81 4.16
C ARG A 99 -19.90 2.80 3.87
N ALA A 100 -20.48 3.96 3.61
CA ALA A 100 -21.89 4.09 3.27
C ALA A 100 -22.26 3.28 2.01
N ARG A 101 -21.43 3.36 0.96
CA ARG A 101 -21.63 2.59 -0.30
C ARG A 101 -21.43 1.09 -0.14
N LEU A 102 -20.59 0.65 0.80
CA LEU A 102 -20.46 -0.77 1.17
C LEU A 102 -21.71 -1.24 1.95
N ALA A 103 -22.18 -0.43 2.89
CA ALA A 103 -23.33 -0.75 3.75
C ALA A 103 -24.63 -0.87 2.95
N ASP A 104 -24.89 0.07 2.04
CA ASP A 104 -26.13 0.08 1.21
C ASP A 104 -26.06 -0.88 0.01
N GLY A 105 -24.89 -1.51 -0.23
CA GLY A 105 -24.67 -2.45 -1.33
C GLY A 105 -24.46 -1.81 -2.70
N SER A 106 -24.23 -0.50 -2.78
CA SER A 106 -23.83 0.18 -4.03
C SER A 106 -22.46 -0.31 -4.51
N ILE A 107 -21.54 -0.60 -3.58
CA ILE A 107 -20.29 -1.32 -3.88
C ILE A 107 -20.51 -2.81 -3.65
N ARG A 108 -20.28 -3.60 -4.69
CA ARG A 108 -20.39 -5.07 -4.69
C ARG A 108 -19.14 -5.77 -5.20
N ARG A 109 -18.29 -5.06 -5.93
CA ARG A 109 -17.03 -5.58 -6.48
C ARG A 109 -15.84 -4.93 -5.79
N VAL A 110 -14.82 -5.74 -5.53
CA VAL A 110 -13.53 -5.27 -5.01
C VAL A 110 -12.44 -5.75 -5.94
N LEU A 111 -11.77 -4.83 -6.62
CA LEU A 111 -10.62 -5.14 -7.46
C LEU A 111 -9.35 -4.73 -6.73
N VAL A 112 -8.46 -5.69 -6.52
CA VAL A 112 -7.17 -5.43 -5.87
C VAL A 112 -6.08 -5.39 -6.92
N ILE A 113 -5.40 -4.27 -7.06
CA ILE A 113 -4.39 -4.05 -8.09
C ILE A 113 -3.03 -3.71 -7.51
N GLY A 114 -1.99 -4.05 -8.23
CA GLY A 114 -0.60 -3.74 -7.94
C GLY A 114 0.31 -4.23 -9.04
N GLN A 115 1.62 -4.10 -8.89
CA GLN A 115 2.62 -4.64 -9.81
C GLN A 115 3.63 -5.51 -9.04
N GLY A 116 4.10 -6.58 -9.68
CA GLY A 116 5.07 -7.50 -9.09
C GLY A 116 4.57 -8.11 -7.77
N THR A 117 5.38 -8.04 -6.71
CA THR A 117 5.03 -8.58 -5.39
C THR A 117 3.82 -7.90 -4.75
N ALA A 118 3.53 -6.64 -5.08
CA ALA A 118 2.32 -5.96 -4.61
C ALA A 118 1.04 -6.61 -5.18
N ALA A 119 1.05 -7.04 -6.44
CA ALA A 119 -0.05 -7.80 -7.02
C ALA A 119 -0.24 -9.15 -6.31
N VAL A 120 0.85 -9.84 -5.95
CA VAL A 120 0.80 -11.09 -5.17
C VAL A 120 0.27 -10.86 -3.76
N ALA A 121 0.68 -9.78 -3.09
CA ALA A 121 0.10 -9.38 -1.80
C ALA A 121 -1.41 -9.11 -1.92
N GLY A 122 -1.84 -8.55 -3.06
CA GLY A 122 -3.25 -8.32 -3.37
C GLY A 122 -4.08 -9.59 -3.45
N GLN A 123 -3.50 -10.70 -3.91
CA GLN A 123 -4.19 -11.99 -3.95
C GLN A 123 -4.60 -12.46 -2.54
N SER A 124 -3.74 -12.24 -1.54
CA SER A 124 -4.08 -12.62 -0.15
C SER A 124 -5.25 -11.78 0.40
N LEU A 125 -5.32 -10.48 0.07
CA LEU A 125 -6.46 -9.64 0.43
C LEU A 125 -7.75 -10.11 -0.24
N ALA A 126 -7.71 -10.35 -1.55
CA ALA A 126 -8.87 -10.78 -2.31
C ALA A 126 -9.40 -12.15 -1.81
N THR A 127 -8.51 -13.09 -1.51
CA THR A 127 -8.85 -14.39 -0.92
C THR A 127 -9.48 -14.21 0.45
N ALA A 128 -8.83 -13.42 1.34
CA ALA A 128 -9.36 -13.17 2.68
C ALA A 128 -10.76 -12.54 2.63
N LEU A 129 -10.98 -11.57 1.74
CA LEU A 129 -12.28 -10.91 1.60
C LEU A 129 -13.35 -11.86 1.05
N THR A 130 -12.98 -12.74 0.13
CA THR A 130 -13.90 -13.78 -0.38
C THR A 130 -14.32 -14.75 0.72
N ASP A 131 -13.39 -15.14 1.59
CA ASP A 131 -13.66 -16.06 2.70
C ASP A 131 -14.47 -15.39 3.83
N ILE A 132 -14.19 -14.11 4.11
CA ILE A 132 -14.85 -13.37 5.19
C ILE A 132 -16.27 -12.92 4.78
N ALA A 133 -16.47 -12.52 3.52
CA ALA A 133 -17.72 -11.93 3.02
C ALA A 133 -18.32 -12.72 1.84
N PRO A 134 -18.53 -14.04 1.96
CA PRO A 134 -19.02 -14.86 0.86
C PRO A 134 -20.40 -14.40 0.39
N GLY A 135 -20.54 -14.21 -0.93
CA GLY A 135 -21.80 -13.78 -1.53
C GLY A 135 -22.20 -12.31 -1.29
N ARG A 136 -21.50 -11.59 -0.42
CA ARG A 136 -21.73 -10.16 -0.18
C ARG A 136 -20.87 -9.29 -1.08
N LEU A 137 -19.62 -9.66 -1.26
CA LEU A 137 -18.66 -8.97 -2.09
C LEU A 137 -17.98 -9.96 -3.04
N VAL A 138 -17.71 -9.54 -4.27
CA VAL A 138 -16.90 -10.29 -5.23
C VAL A 138 -15.51 -9.64 -5.28
N ALA A 139 -14.51 -10.33 -4.77
CA ALA A 139 -13.14 -9.83 -4.71
C ALA A 139 -12.24 -10.53 -5.74
N THR A 140 -11.45 -9.77 -6.48
CA THR A 140 -10.49 -10.29 -7.48
C THR A 140 -9.21 -9.47 -7.41
N ALA A 141 -8.07 -10.14 -7.47
CA ALA A 141 -6.76 -9.50 -7.58
C ALA A 141 -6.14 -9.72 -8.95
N LEU A 142 -5.56 -8.68 -9.52
CA LEU A 142 -4.90 -8.74 -10.82
C LEU A 142 -3.80 -7.65 -10.92
N PRO A 143 -2.82 -7.83 -11.82
CA PRO A 143 -1.88 -6.75 -12.11
C PRO A 143 -2.60 -5.49 -12.60
N ALA A 144 -2.08 -4.31 -12.21
CA ALA A 144 -2.67 -3.05 -12.64
C ALA A 144 -2.70 -2.91 -14.17
N THR A 145 -1.68 -3.41 -14.86
CA THR A 145 -1.60 -3.46 -16.33
C THR A 145 -2.69 -4.32 -16.96
N GLU A 146 -3.06 -5.44 -16.33
CA GLU A 146 -4.15 -6.29 -16.81
C GLU A 146 -5.51 -5.59 -16.71
N LEU A 147 -5.73 -4.87 -15.58
CA LEU A 147 -6.95 -4.08 -15.44
C LEU A 147 -7.03 -2.97 -16.49
N SER A 148 -5.96 -2.17 -16.62
CA SER A 148 -5.95 -1.05 -17.57
C SER A 148 -5.98 -1.47 -19.03
N GLY A 149 -5.42 -2.63 -19.36
CA GLY A 149 -5.37 -3.14 -20.73
C GLY A 149 -6.64 -3.88 -21.18
N PHE A 150 -7.28 -4.62 -20.27
CA PHE A 150 -8.30 -5.60 -20.67
C PHE A 150 -9.53 -5.66 -19.76
N GLY A 151 -9.45 -5.14 -18.54
CA GLY A 151 -10.50 -5.33 -17.52
C GLY A 151 -11.37 -4.09 -17.25
N LEU A 152 -11.13 -2.96 -17.91
CA LEU A 152 -11.91 -1.75 -17.72
C LEU A 152 -13.30 -1.88 -18.35
N VAL A 153 -14.30 -1.42 -17.61
CA VAL A 153 -15.68 -1.25 -18.11
C VAL A 153 -16.07 0.22 -18.00
N ASP A 154 -17.05 0.68 -18.76
CA ASP A 154 -17.41 2.11 -18.86
C ASP A 154 -17.93 2.67 -17.54
N ASP A 155 -18.68 1.90 -16.77
CA ASP A 155 -19.18 2.27 -15.45
C ASP A 155 -18.63 1.31 -14.39
N MET A 156 -17.90 1.87 -13.42
CA MET A 156 -17.32 1.18 -12.29
C MET A 156 -17.84 1.73 -10.94
N ALA A 157 -18.99 2.41 -10.97
CA ALA A 157 -19.57 2.97 -9.76
C ALA A 157 -19.91 1.90 -8.69
N ASP A 158 -20.07 0.64 -9.05
CA ASP A 158 -20.27 -0.49 -8.11
C ASP A 158 -18.97 -1.10 -7.57
N THR A 159 -17.82 -0.49 -7.84
CA THR A 159 -16.50 -1.09 -7.61
C THR A 159 -15.68 -0.27 -6.62
N LEU A 160 -15.07 -0.98 -5.67
CA LEU A 160 -13.95 -0.50 -4.86
C LEU A 160 -12.66 -1.05 -5.46
N VAL A 161 -11.73 -0.18 -5.81
CA VAL A 161 -10.37 -0.56 -6.21
C VAL A 161 -9.43 -0.38 -5.04
N VAL A 162 -8.69 -1.43 -4.67
CA VAL A 162 -7.62 -1.37 -3.69
C VAL A 162 -6.29 -1.40 -4.44
N ALA A 163 -5.59 -0.28 -4.45
CA ALA A 163 -4.30 -0.13 -5.13
C ALA A 163 -3.15 -0.33 -4.15
N ILE A 164 -2.32 -1.34 -4.38
CA ILE A 164 -1.19 -1.68 -3.52
C ILE A 164 0.12 -1.25 -4.18
N SER A 165 0.91 -0.44 -3.48
CA SER A 165 2.23 -0.02 -3.92
C SER A 165 3.11 0.31 -2.72
N GLN A 166 4.37 -0.13 -2.71
CA GLN A 166 5.31 0.24 -1.65
C GLN A 166 5.68 1.73 -1.74
N SER A 167 6.07 2.19 -2.93
CA SER A 167 6.54 3.57 -3.16
C SER A 167 5.41 4.56 -3.43
N GLY A 168 4.24 4.09 -3.88
CA GLY A 168 3.14 4.94 -4.35
C GLY A 168 3.45 5.73 -5.64
N THR A 169 4.57 5.40 -6.32
CA THR A 169 5.02 6.10 -7.55
C THR A 169 5.05 5.18 -8.78
N THR A 170 4.50 3.97 -8.67
CA THR A 170 4.46 3.01 -9.78
C THR A 170 3.52 3.52 -10.86
N THR A 171 4.08 3.88 -12.00
CA THR A 171 3.35 4.54 -13.10
C THR A 171 2.11 3.76 -13.54
N ASP A 172 2.24 2.46 -13.78
CA ASP A 172 1.10 1.63 -14.24
C ASP A 172 -0.03 1.59 -13.22
N THR A 173 0.30 1.49 -11.93
CA THR A 173 -0.69 1.52 -10.85
C THR A 173 -1.40 2.87 -10.80
N ASN A 174 -0.65 3.98 -10.86
CA ASN A 174 -1.21 5.33 -10.79
C ASN A 174 -2.09 5.65 -12.00
N ARG A 175 -1.66 5.27 -13.22
CA ARG A 175 -2.47 5.43 -14.43
C ARG A 175 -3.75 4.61 -14.38
N THR A 176 -3.67 3.38 -13.88
CA THR A 176 -4.86 2.53 -13.71
C THR A 176 -5.82 3.15 -12.70
N VAL A 177 -5.32 3.71 -11.61
CA VAL A 177 -6.14 4.43 -10.62
C VAL A 177 -6.87 5.61 -11.26
N ASP A 178 -6.21 6.43 -12.07
CA ASP A 178 -6.87 7.53 -12.79
C ASP A 178 -8.00 7.01 -13.72
N LEU A 179 -7.73 5.91 -14.43
CA LEU A 179 -8.70 5.31 -15.34
C LEU A 179 -9.94 4.75 -14.63
N VAL A 180 -9.79 4.09 -13.48
CA VAL A 180 -10.93 3.54 -12.74
C VAL A 180 -11.71 4.63 -12.03
N ARG A 181 -11.04 5.67 -11.51
CA ARG A 181 -11.70 6.84 -10.91
C ARG A 181 -12.55 7.60 -11.92
N SER A 182 -12.04 7.81 -13.14
CA SER A 182 -12.81 8.46 -14.21
C SER A 182 -14.09 7.71 -14.59
N ARG A 183 -14.21 6.44 -14.16
CA ARG A 183 -15.37 5.55 -14.36
C ARG A 183 -16.24 5.38 -13.10
N GLY A 184 -15.99 6.18 -12.05
CA GLY A 184 -16.81 6.18 -10.83
C GLY A 184 -16.39 5.18 -9.74
N ALA A 185 -15.31 4.43 -9.90
CA ALA A 185 -14.80 3.56 -8.85
C ALA A 185 -14.31 4.37 -7.65
N ALA A 186 -14.56 3.85 -6.44
CA ALA A 186 -13.88 4.30 -5.24
C ALA A 186 -12.47 3.68 -5.17
N VAL A 187 -11.49 4.40 -4.64
CA VAL A 187 -10.11 3.91 -4.56
C VAL A 187 -9.56 4.03 -3.15
N ILE A 188 -9.01 2.92 -2.63
CA ILE A 188 -8.21 2.91 -1.40
C ILE A 188 -6.79 2.49 -1.76
N ALA A 189 -5.80 3.24 -1.28
CA ALA A 189 -4.40 2.88 -1.40
C ALA A 189 -3.90 2.10 -0.17
N ILE A 190 -3.14 1.03 -0.39
CA ILE A 190 -2.24 0.45 0.60
C ILE A 190 -0.83 0.84 0.18
N VAL A 191 -0.19 1.72 0.94
CA VAL A 191 1.09 2.30 0.55
C VAL A 191 2.00 2.49 1.76
N ASN A 192 3.32 2.44 1.54
CA ASN A 192 4.26 2.75 2.61
C ASN A 192 4.65 4.23 2.58
N ARG A 193 4.92 4.78 1.41
CA ARG A 193 5.46 6.13 1.29
C ARG A 193 4.38 7.18 1.42
N ARG A 194 4.53 8.07 2.41
CA ARG A 194 3.66 9.24 2.58
C ARG A 194 3.89 10.26 1.46
N ASN A 195 2.87 11.04 1.17
CA ASN A 195 2.89 12.11 0.16
C ASN A 195 3.41 11.59 -1.19
N SER A 196 2.89 10.46 -1.62
CA SER A 196 3.18 9.87 -2.93
C SER A 196 2.00 10.10 -3.88
N ASP A 197 2.25 10.03 -5.18
CA ASP A 197 1.22 10.25 -6.20
C ASP A 197 -0.02 9.39 -5.98
N LEU A 198 0.15 8.14 -5.52
CA LEU A 198 -0.96 7.25 -5.23
C LEU A 198 -1.82 7.76 -4.07
N THR A 199 -1.21 8.39 -3.05
CA THR A 199 -1.96 8.95 -1.91
C THR A 199 -2.88 10.08 -2.33
N ASP A 200 -2.42 10.93 -3.25
CA ASP A 200 -3.18 12.08 -3.75
C ASP A 200 -4.32 11.67 -4.70
N ARG A 201 -4.23 10.47 -5.27
CA ARG A 201 -5.20 9.90 -6.23
C ARG A 201 -6.22 8.98 -5.58
N SER A 202 -6.16 8.76 -4.28
CA SER A 202 -7.01 7.79 -3.57
C SER A 202 -8.02 8.48 -2.65
N ASP A 203 -9.19 7.87 -2.47
CA ASP A 203 -10.21 8.36 -1.55
C ASP A 203 -9.84 8.05 -0.10
N GLY A 204 -9.11 6.95 0.13
CA GLY A 204 -8.58 6.57 1.42
C GLY A 204 -7.18 5.96 1.32
N VAL A 205 -6.40 6.06 2.40
CA VAL A 205 -5.02 5.58 2.44
C VAL A 205 -4.74 4.80 3.71
N LEU A 206 -4.37 3.54 3.55
CA LEU A 206 -3.89 2.67 4.62
C LEU A 206 -2.37 2.54 4.53
N TYR A 207 -1.67 3.14 5.49
CA TYR A 207 -0.21 3.06 5.53
C TYR A 207 0.28 1.74 6.12
N THR A 208 1.24 1.09 5.44
CA THR A 208 2.07 0.04 6.00
C THR A 208 3.16 0.65 6.87
N SER A 209 3.53 0.01 7.98
CA SER A 209 4.64 0.42 8.86
C SER A 209 4.66 1.91 9.21
N ASP A 210 3.48 2.50 9.47
CA ASP A 210 3.29 3.92 9.74
C ASP A 210 3.79 4.87 8.62
N GLY A 211 4.00 4.36 7.40
CA GLY A 211 4.44 5.14 6.25
C GLY A 211 5.91 5.57 6.30
N ARG A 212 6.77 4.83 7.00
CA ARG A 212 8.16 5.24 7.27
C ARG A 212 9.23 4.20 6.96
N ASP A 213 8.86 2.97 6.64
CA ASP A 213 9.87 1.96 6.29
C ASP A 213 10.41 2.21 4.88
N VAL A 214 11.73 2.20 4.74
CA VAL A 214 12.42 2.28 3.46
C VAL A 214 12.93 0.91 3.09
N GLU A 215 12.71 0.51 1.86
CA GLU A 215 13.24 -0.70 1.25
C GLU A 215 14.20 -0.30 0.14
N MET A 216 15.47 -0.65 0.30
CA MET A 216 16.57 -0.28 -0.60
C MET A 216 16.95 -1.40 -1.54
N SER A 217 16.67 -2.65 -1.17
CA SER A 217 16.87 -3.80 -2.04
C SER A 217 15.84 -3.82 -3.16
N VAL A 218 16.22 -4.36 -4.31
CA VAL A 218 15.32 -4.52 -5.46
C VAL A 218 14.21 -5.54 -5.16
N ALA A 219 14.57 -6.63 -4.47
CA ALA A 219 13.61 -7.63 -4.04
C ALA A 219 12.81 -7.11 -2.84
N SER A 220 11.49 -7.09 -2.97
CA SER A 220 10.62 -6.70 -1.87
C SER A 220 10.57 -7.80 -0.81
N THR A 221 10.76 -7.43 0.43
CA THR A 221 10.80 -8.32 1.60
C THR A 221 9.87 -7.85 2.69
N LYS A 222 10.32 -6.95 3.58
CA LYS A 222 9.50 -6.42 4.68
C LYS A 222 8.23 -5.71 4.18
N ALA A 223 8.33 -4.99 3.05
CA ALA A 223 7.19 -4.30 2.47
C ALA A 223 6.11 -5.28 1.98
N PHE A 224 6.50 -6.40 1.38
CA PHE A 224 5.56 -7.45 0.96
C PHE A 224 4.74 -8.00 2.14
N TYR A 225 5.39 -8.38 3.23
CA TYR A 225 4.69 -8.86 4.43
C TYR A 225 3.84 -7.78 5.09
N ALA A 226 4.30 -6.53 5.08
CA ALA A 226 3.51 -5.41 5.59
C ALA A 226 2.27 -5.12 4.73
N GLN A 227 2.35 -5.30 3.42
CA GLN A 227 1.22 -5.20 2.50
C GLN A 227 0.19 -6.31 2.76
N ILE A 228 0.64 -7.54 3.01
CA ILE A 228 -0.26 -8.64 3.42
C ILE A 228 -0.96 -8.28 4.73
N ALA A 229 -0.23 -7.82 5.76
CA ALA A 229 -0.84 -7.41 7.03
C ALA A 229 -1.91 -6.32 6.85
N ALA A 230 -1.59 -5.28 6.08
CA ALA A 230 -2.54 -4.20 5.76
C ALA A 230 -3.73 -4.72 4.94
N GLY A 231 -3.49 -5.65 4.03
CA GLY A 231 -4.52 -6.30 3.22
C GLY A 231 -5.55 -7.03 4.09
N PHE A 232 -5.10 -7.82 5.07
CA PHE A 232 -6.00 -8.48 6.01
C PHE A 232 -6.78 -7.47 6.85
N LEU A 233 -6.13 -6.43 7.39
CA LEU A 233 -6.84 -5.38 8.13
C LEU A 233 -7.93 -4.73 7.28
N LEU A 234 -7.61 -4.39 6.03
CA LEU A 234 -8.58 -3.78 5.14
C LEU A 234 -9.72 -4.73 4.75
N ALA A 235 -9.42 -6.02 4.54
CA ALA A 235 -10.45 -7.04 4.26
C ALA A 235 -11.49 -7.14 5.38
N PHE A 236 -11.05 -7.17 6.65
CA PHE A 236 -11.95 -7.15 7.80
C PHE A 236 -12.78 -5.88 7.88
N ALA A 237 -12.15 -4.71 7.70
CA ALA A 237 -12.83 -3.42 7.77
C ALA A 237 -13.87 -3.25 6.64
N VAL A 238 -13.55 -3.71 5.43
CA VAL A 238 -14.46 -3.67 4.27
C VAL A 238 -15.63 -4.65 4.46
N ALA A 239 -15.37 -5.87 4.96
CA ALA A 239 -16.41 -6.85 5.24
C ALA A 239 -17.39 -6.35 6.34
N GLU A 240 -16.85 -5.80 7.44
CA GLU A 240 -17.66 -5.21 8.50
C GLU A 240 -18.50 -4.03 7.99
N ALA A 241 -17.90 -3.13 7.19
CA ALA A 241 -18.61 -2.02 6.56
C ALA A 241 -19.72 -2.49 5.60
N ALA A 242 -19.54 -3.65 4.95
CA ALA A 242 -20.56 -4.28 4.12
C ALA A 242 -21.65 -5.03 4.94
N GLY A 243 -21.62 -4.94 6.27
CA GLY A 243 -22.62 -5.56 7.16
C GLY A 243 -22.39 -7.03 7.49
N VAL A 244 -21.17 -7.55 7.26
CA VAL A 244 -20.81 -8.93 7.58
C VAL A 244 -20.38 -9.05 9.04
N ASP A 245 -20.87 -10.08 9.75
CA ASP A 245 -20.35 -10.42 11.07
C ASP A 245 -18.96 -11.07 10.95
N VAL A 246 -17.93 -10.29 11.22
CA VAL A 246 -16.53 -10.74 11.17
C VAL A 246 -16.11 -11.53 12.42
N GLY A 247 -16.97 -11.66 13.43
CA GLY A 247 -16.66 -12.34 14.70
C GLY A 247 -16.31 -13.83 14.51
N ALA A 248 -16.89 -14.48 13.49
CA ALA A 248 -16.57 -15.87 13.13
C ALA A 248 -15.09 -16.08 12.74
N HIS A 249 -14.39 -15.01 12.33
CA HIS A 249 -13.00 -15.04 11.87
C HIS A 249 -12.00 -14.56 12.94
N ALA A 250 -12.37 -14.52 14.23
CA ALA A 250 -11.51 -14.06 15.33
C ALA A 250 -10.18 -14.83 15.42
N ALA A 251 -10.16 -16.12 15.07
CA ALA A 251 -8.95 -16.94 15.04
C ALA A 251 -7.90 -16.39 14.05
N LEU A 252 -8.34 -15.84 12.91
CA LEU A 252 -7.47 -15.23 11.91
C LEU A 252 -6.80 -13.95 12.44
N LEU A 253 -7.54 -13.13 13.20
CA LEU A 253 -6.98 -11.94 13.85
C LEU A 253 -5.95 -12.31 14.92
N ALA A 254 -6.20 -13.39 15.68
CA ALA A 254 -5.24 -13.91 16.65
C ALA A 254 -3.97 -14.43 15.97
N ALA A 255 -4.10 -15.13 14.85
CA ALA A 255 -2.98 -15.58 14.03
C ALA A 255 -2.15 -14.41 13.50
N LEU A 256 -2.81 -13.38 12.95
CA LEU A 256 -2.14 -12.14 12.50
C LEU A 256 -1.33 -11.49 13.62
N ARG A 257 -1.88 -11.39 14.82
CA ARG A 257 -1.19 -10.83 15.99
C ARG A 257 0.05 -11.64 16.38
N SER A 258 -0.01 -12.95 16.24
CA SER A 258 1.07 -13.85 16.63
C SER A 258 2.15 -14.03 15.57
N LEU A 259 1.83 -13.77 14.28
CA LEU A 259 2.70 -14.03 13.14
C LEU A 259 4.10 -13.42 13.25
N PRO A 260 4.29 -12.16 13.72
CA PRO A 260 5.62 -11.59 13.89
C PRO A 260 6.55 -12.42 14.81
N GLY A 261 5.99 -13.03 15.85
CA GLY A 261 6.75 -13.92 16.74
C GLY A 261 7.21 -15.21 16.03
N PHE A 262 6.39 -15.77 15.17
CA PHE A 262 6.78 -16.92 14.35
C PHE A 262 7.83 -16.53 13.30
N MET A 263 7.71 -15.36 12.69
CA MET A 263 8.74 -14.83 11.79
C MET A 263 10.10 -14.69 12.49
N GLU A 264 10.13 -14.21 13.73
CA GLU A 264 11.36 -14.12 14.54
C GLU A 264 11.96 -15.50 14.83
N GLN A 265 11.13 -16.51 15.12
CA GLN A 265 11.60 -17.88 15.32
C GLN A 265 12.25 -18.46 14.06
N VAL A 266 11.69 -18.18 12.88
CA VAL A 266 12.31 -18.60 11.60
C VAL A 266 13.64 -17.87 11.38
N LEU A 267 13.69 -16.55 11.62
CA LEU A 267 14.93 -15.77 11.50
C LEU A 267 16.03 -16.22 12.46
N ALA A 268 15.67 -16.65 13.67
CA ALA A 268 16.64 -17.19 14.62
C ALA A 268 17.32 -18.47 14.12
N ARG A 269 16.65 -19.21 13.24
CA ARG A 269 17.16 -20.45 12.62
C ARG A 269 17.84 -20.22 11.26
N ARG A 270 18.12 -18.98 10.88
CA ARG A 270 18.70 -18.66 9.58
C ARG A 270 20.01 -19.40 9.27
N ALA A 271 20.85 -19.66 10.29
CA ALA A 271 22.10 -20.38 10.11
C ALA A 271 21.90 -21.87 9.74
N GLU A 272 20.74 -22.44 10.09
CA GLU A 272 20.36 -23.79 9.70
C GLU A 272 19.79 -23.85 8.28
N ILE A 273 19.19 -22.74 7.84
CA ILE A 273 18.51 -22.61 6.54
C ILE A 273 19.50 -22.23 5.43
N ALA A 274 20.45 -21.35 5.73
CA ALA A 274 21.41 -20.81 4.76
C ALA A 274 22.26 -21.87 4.00
N PRO A 275 22.59 -23.06 4.56
CA PRO A 275 23.32 -24.09 3.82
C PRO A 275 22.46 -24.93 2.87
N ILE A 276 21.14 -24.68 2.82
CA ILE A 276 20.22 -25.38 1.91
C ILE A 276 20.21 -24.63 0.58
N GLU A 277 21.28 -24.81 -0.22
CA GLU A 277 21.40 -24.33 -1.59
C GLU A 277 21.18 -25.46 -2.60
#